data_dbb0d33c76aa589c5dc72cc4db3ac571
#
_entry.id   dbb0d33c76aa589c5dc72cc4db3ac571
#
_cell.length_a   1.000
_cell.length_b   1.000
_cell.length_c   1.000
_cell.angle_alpha   90.00
_cell.angle_beta   90.00
_cell.angle_gamma   90.00
#
_symmetry.space_group_name_H-M   'P 1'
#
loop_
_entity.id
_entity.type
_entity.pdbx_description
1 polymer ?
#
loop_
_entity_poly.entity_id
_entity_poly.type
_entity_poly.pdbx_seq_one_letter_code
_entity_poly.pdbx_strand_id
1 'polypeptide(L)'
;MENQEQKETYQQKIQEQLDEWRSDIDRLKEKARSATAEQKLKYQETIDKLELKMDEGKSKLKDLKESGAEAWDAVKEGADSIWDTMKATFAEVKEKLRDKDDDDDIREDNKA
;
A
#
# COMPACT_ATOMS: atom_id res chain seq x y z
N MET A 1 -18.23 -17.76 16.57
CA MET A 1 -16.93 -18.41 16.61
C MET A 1 -16.23 -18.37 15.30
N GLU A 2 -16.87 -18.86 14.24
CA GLU A 2 -16.31 -18.76 12.91
C GLU A 2 -16.04 -17.30 12.55
N ASN A 3 -16.97 -16.42 12.94
CA ASN A 3 -16.82 -14.99 12.67
C ASN A 3 -15.58 -14.40 13.32
N GLN A 4 -15.25 -14.87 14.51
CA GLN A 4 -14.10 -14.35 15.23
C GLN A 4 -12.79 -14.77 14.59
N GLU A 5 -12.71 -16.01 14.16
CA GLU A 5 -11.53 -16.49 13.43
C GLU A 5 -11.35 -15.74 12.12
N GLN A 6 -12.46 -15.53 11.41
CA GLN A 6 -12.42 -14.77 10.17
C GLN A 6 -12.00 -13.33 10.41
N LYS A 7 -12.47 -12.74 11.51
CA LYS A 7 -12.08 -11.37 11.87
C LYS A 7 -10.58 -11.29 12.11
N GLU A 8 -10.05 -12.21 12.91
CA GLU A 8 -8.63 -12.22 13.22
C GLU A 8 -7.78 -12.43 11.99
N THR A 9 -8.18 -13.38 11.16
CA THR A 9 -7.46 -13.68 9.93
C THR A 9 -7.47 -12.47 9.01
N TYR A 10 -8.62 -11.83 8.87
CA TYR A 10 -8.76 -10.65 8.04
C TYR A 10 -7.88 -9.50 8.56
N GLN A 11 -7.92 -9.27 9.85
CA GLN A 11 -7.11 -8.24 10.49
C GLN A 11 -5.61 -8.49 10.30
N GLN A 12 -5.19 -9.74 10.43
CA GLN A 12 -3.81 -10.10 10.23
C GLN A 12 -3.36 -9.84 8.79
N LYS A 13 -4.19 -10.21 7.84
CA LYS A 13 -3.87 -9.97 6.44
C LYS A 13 -3.72 -8.49 6.14
N ILE A 14 -4.61 -7.68 6.69
CA ILE A 14 -4.53 -6.24 6.53
C ILE A 14 -3.25 -5.70 7.15
N GLN A 15 -2.94 -6.15 8.35
CA GLN A 15 -1.74 -5.69 9.04
C GLN A 15 -0.48 -6.06 8.26
N GLU A 16 -0.40 -7.28 7.78
CA GLU A 16 0.75 -7.73 7.00
C GLU A 16 0.90 -6.91 5.73
N GLN A 17 -0.21 -6.64 5.07
CA GLN A 17 -0.17 -5.87 3.84
C GLN A 17 0.20 -4.42 4.10
N LEU A 18 -0.29 -3.85 5.18
CA LEU A 18 0.09 -2.48 5.56
C LEU A 18 1.59 -2.40 5.84
N ASP A 19 2.14 -3.41 6.51
CA ASP A 19 3.57 -3.46 6.78
C ASP A 19 4.36 -3.54 5.48
N GLU A 20 3.88 -4.32 4.54
CA GLU A 20 4.51 -4.47 3.24
C GLU A 20 4.50 -3.16 2.46
N TRP A 21 3.35 -2.50 2.46
CA TRP A 21 3.22 -1.21 1.77
C TRP A 21 4.06 -0.13 2.43
N ARG A 22 4.20 -0.20 3.75
CA ARG A 22 5.07 0.72 4.46
C ARG A 22 6.51 0.55 4.00
N SER A 23 6.94 -0.69 3.83
CA SER A 23 8.26 -0.98 3.28
C SER A 23 8.41 -0.41 1.88
N ASP A 24 7.36 -0.53 1.06
CA ASP A 24 7.37 0.02 -0.27
C ASP A 24 7.54 1.55 -0.25
N ILE A 25 6.86 2.21 0.67
CA ILE A 25 7.00 3.66 0.83
C ILE A 25 8.42 4.02 1.24
N ASP A 26 9.00 3.25 2.15
CA ASP A 26 10.38 3.49 2.58
C ASP A 26 11.35 3.35 1.41
N ARG A 27 11.12 2.37 0.53
CA ARG A 27 11.94 2.21 -0.67
C ARG A 27 11.81 3.40 -1.59
N LEU A 28 10.60 3.95 -1.72
CA LEU A 28 10.40 5.14 -2.53
C LEU A 28 11.16 6.33 -1.96
N LYS A 29 11.15 6.46 -0.65
CA LYS A 29 11.90 7.53 0.01
C LYS A 29 13.40 7.39 -0.26
N GLU A 30 13.88 6.17 -0.25
CA GLU A 30 15.28 5.92 -0.58
C GLU A 30 15.60 6.30 -2.02
N LYS A 31 14.75 5.89 -2.95
CA LYS A 31 14.94 6.25 -4.34
C LYS A 31 14.89 7.75 -4.55
N ALA A 32 14.03 8.42 -3.81
CA ALA A 32 13.91 9.88 -3.91
C ALA A 32 15.18 10.59 -3.50
N ARG A 33 15.94 10.02 -2.58
CA ARG A 33 17.17 10.64 -2.10
C ARG A 33 18.21 10.83 -3.20
N SER A 34 18.29 9.84 -4.08
CA SER A 34 19.28 9.87 -5.16
C SER A 34 18.71 10.32 -6.49
N ALA A 35 17.47 10.79 -6.48
CA ALA A 35 16.81 11.23 -7.70
C ALA A 35 17.18 12.68 -8.01
N THR A 36 16.97 13.09 -9.27
CA THR A 36 17.12 14.48 -9.65
C THR A 36 16.07 15.33 -8.96
N ALA A 37 16.29 16.65 -8.93
CA ALA A 37 15.33 17.55 -8.29
C ALA A 37 13.93 17.41 -8.84
N GLU A 38 13.83 17.25 -10.15
CA GLU A 38 12.56 17.09 -10.83
C GLU A 38 11.88 15.79 -10.42
N GLN A 39 12.64 14.73 -10.38
CA GLN A 39 12.12 13.41 -9.98
C GLN A 39 11.76 13.39 -8.50
N LYS A 40 12.52 14.09 -7.67
CA LYS A 40 12.20 14.18 -6.26
C LYS A 40 10.82 14.73 -6.00
N LEU A 41 10.44 15.74 -6.76
CA LEU A 41 9.09 16.31 -6.62
C LEU A 41 8.02 15.27 -6.94
N LYS A 42 8.22 14.51 -7.99
CA LYS A 42 7.28 13.45 -8.36
C LYS A 42 7.21 12.36 -7.31
N TYR A 43 8.36 11.96 -6.80
CA TYR A 43 8.40 10.97 -5.73
C TYR A 43 7.70 11.47 -4.49
N GLN A 44 7.92 12.74 -4.16
CA GLN A 44 7.32 13.30 -2.96
C GLN A 44 5.79 13.34 -3.08
N GLU A 45 5.27 13.72 -4.22
CA GLU A 45 3.83 13.71 -4.45
C GLU A 45 3.26 12.30 -4.29
N THR A 46 3.96 11.33 -4.87
CA THR A 46 3.55 9.94 -4.78
C THR A 46 3.59 9.43 -3.35
N ILE A 47 4.67 9.73 -2.65
CA ILE A 47 4.84 9.32 -1.25
C ILE A 47 3.73 9.92 -0.39
N ASP A 48 3.45 11.20 -0.57
CA ASP A 48 2.38 11.87 0.19
C ASP A 48 1.04 11.19 -0.02
N LYS A 49 0.74 10.88 -1.27
CA LYS A 49 -0.50 10.19 -1.61
C LYS A 49 -0.58 8.81 -0.96
N LEU A 50 0.51 8.06 -1.03
CA LEU A 50 0.56 6.72 -0.44
C LEU A 50 0.45 6.78 1.07
N GLU A 51 1.08 7.77 1.70
CA GLU A 51 1.01 7.92 3.14
C GLU A 51 -0.42 8.24 3.59
N LEU A 52 -1.14 9.06 2.83
CA LEU A 52 -2.54 9.31 3.13
C LEU A 52 -3.36 8.03 3.06
N LYS A 53 -3.12 7.23 2.04
CA LYS A 53 -3.81 5.95 1.92
C LYS A 53 -3.46 5.00 3.05
N MET A 54 -2.20 5.01 3.48
CA MET A 54 -1.78 4.20 4.61
C MET A 54 -2.51 4.61 5.88
N ASP A 55 -2.65 5.92 6.10
CA ASP A 55 -3.37 6.41 7.26
C ASP A 55 -4.82 5.97 7.24
N GLU A 56 -5.46 6.03 6.08
CA GLU A 56 -6.82 5.54 5.92
C GLU A 56 -6.91 4.05 6.24
N GLY A 57 -5.95 3.28 5.74
CA GLY A 57 -5.90 1.85 6.00
C GLY A 57 -5.72 1.53 7.47
N LYS A 58 -4.82 2.26 8.13
CA LYS A 58 -4.60 2.07 9.56
C LYS A 58 -5.85 2.41 10.37
N SER A 59 -6.52 3.49 9.98
CA SER A 59 -7.75 3.90 10.63
C SER A 59 -8.82 2.83 10.50
N LYS A 60 -8.95 2.25 9.32
CA LYS A 60 -9.92 1.18 9.09
C LYS A 60 -9.57 -0.10 9.83
N LEU A 61 -8.28 -0.41 9.94
CA LEU A 61 -7.86 -1.54 10.74
C LEU A 61 -8.24 -1.36 12.20
N LYS A 62 -8.05 -0.15 12.70
CA LYS A 62 -8.46 0.18 14.06
C LYS A 62 -9.96 0.01 14.24
N ASP A 63 -10.75 0.51 13.29
CA ASP A 63 -12.19 0.35 13.30
C ASP A 63 -12.59 -1.11 13.33
N LEU A 64 -11.91 -1.93 12.54
CA LEU A 64 -12.17 -3.37 12.50
C LEU A 64 -11.90 -4.02 13.85
N LYS A 65 -10.79 -3.66 14.49
CA LYS A 65 -10.44 -4.21 15.79
C LYS A 65 -11.44 -3.83 16.86
N GLU A 66 -11.98 -2.63 16.76
CA GLU A 66 -12.91 -2.11 17.75
C GLU A 66 -14.37 -2.46 17.46
N SER A 67 -14.67 -2.94 16.26
CA SER A 67 -16.04 -3.24 15.88
C SER A 67 -16.55 -4.48 16.59
N GLY A 68 -17.81 -4.41 17.03
CA GLY A 68 -18.50 -5.56 17.55
C GLY A 68 -19.04 -6.43 16.41
N ALA A 69 -19.61 -7.57 16.78
CA ALA A 69 -20.12 -8.52 15.80
C ALA A 69 -21.17 -7.91 14.88
N GLU A 70 -21.97 -7.00 15.41
CA GLU A 70 -23.03 -6.37 14.63
C GLU A 70 -22.49 -5.39 13.58
N ALA A 71 -21.43 -4.67 13.93
CA ALA A 71 -20.85 -3.67 13.06
C ALA A 71 -19.81 -4.24 12.10
N TRP A 72 -19.40 -5.47 12.33
CA TRP A 72 -18.29 -6.07 11.59
C TRP A 72 -18.48 -6.03 10.08
N ASP A 73 -19.64 -6.45 9.59
CA ASP A 73 -19.89 -6.54 8.16
C ASP A 73 -19.80 -5.17 7.49
N ALA A 74 -20.36 -4.16 8.13
CA ALA A 74 -20.33 -2.80 7.59
C ALA A 74 -18.92 -2.23 7.58
N VAL A 75 -18.19 -2.43 8.67
CA VAL A 75 -16.81 -1.94 8.77
C VAL A 75 -15.92 -2.67 7.77
N LYS A 76 -16.11 -3.97 7.63
CA LYS A 76 -15.36 -4.78 6.69
C LYS A 76 -15.57 -4.30 5.26
N GLU A 77 -16.81 -3.98 4.92
CA GLU A 77 -17.14 -3.49 3.59
C GLU A 77 -16.40 -2.18 3.28
N GLY A 78 -16.39 -1.27 4.25
CA GLY A 78 -15.63 -0.04 4.13
C GLY A 78 -14.14 -0.28 4.01
N ALA A 79 -13.63 -1.23 4.80
CA ALA A 79 -12.22 -1.59 4.75
C ALA A 79 -11.86 -2.22 3.41
N ASP A 80 -12.71 -3.09 2.88
CA ASP A 80 -12.49 -3.70 1.57
C ASP A 80 -12.39 -2.65 0.47
N SER A 81 -13.24 -1.63 0.53
CA SER A 81 -13.24 -0.56 -0.45
C SER A 81 -11.93 0.23 -0.42
N ILE A 82 -11.49 0.60 0.78
CA ILE A 82 -10.22 1.31 0.94
C ILE A 82 -9.06 0.42 0.53
N TRP A 83 -9.14 -0.85 0.88
CA TRP A 83 -8.14 -1.84 0.54
C TRP A 83 -7.95 -1.96 -0.96
N ASP A 84 -9.05 -2.08 -1.69
CA ASP A 84 -8.99 -2.16 -3.15
C ASP A 84 -8.39 -0.90 -3.75
N THR A 85 -8.75 0.25 -3.20
CA THR A 85 -8.18 1.52 -3.65
C THR A 85 -6.68 1.56 -3.40
N MET A 86 -6.25 1.12 -2.23
CA MET A 86 -4.84 1.07 -1.89
C MET A 86 -4.07 0.11 -2.80
N LYS A 87 -4.64 -1.06 -3.04
CA LYS A 87 -4.01 -2.04 -3.93
C LYS A 87 -3.81 -1.45 -5.31
N ALA A 88 -4.82 -0.80 -5.82
CA ALA A 88 -4.75 -0.18 -7.14
C ALA A 88 -3.70 0.93 -7.16
N THR A 89 -3.68 1.77 -6.13
CA THR A 89 -2.74 2.88 -6.05
C THR A 89 -1.30 2.37 -5.97
N PHE A 90 -1.04 1.41 -5.10
CA PHE A 90 0.31 0.85 -4.96
C PHE A 90 0.75 0.10 -6.22
N ALA A 91 -0.16 -0.63 -6.84
CA ALA A 91 0.17 -1.33 -8.07
C ALA A 91 0.53 -0.36 -9.18
N GLU A 92 -0.23 0.74 -9.29
CA GLU A 92 0.03 1.76 -10.27
C GLU A 92 1.40 2.41 -10.06
N VAL A 93 1.71 2.71 -8.80
CA VAL A 93 2.99 3.31 -8.45
C VAL A 93 4.13 2.35 -8.74
N LYS A 94 3.99 1.10 -8.35
CA LYS A 94 5.01 0.09 -8.61
C LYS A 94 5.25 -0.06 -10.09
N GLU A 95 4.19 -0.06 -10.88
CA GLU A 95 4.31 -0.21 -12.31
C GLU A 95 5.05 0.97 -12.93
N LYS A 96 4.74 2.19 -12.51
CA LYS A 96 5.42 3.38 -13.00
C LYS A 96 6.88 3.39 -12.64
N LEU A 97 7.20 3.03 -11.41
CA LEU A 97 8.58 2.97 -10.95
C LEU A 97 9.32 1.82 -11.59
N ARG A 98 8.63 0.72 -11.72
CA ARG A 98 9.18 -0.46 -12.34
C ARG A 98 9.54 -0.20 -13.79
N ASP A 99 8.68 0.52 -14.49
CA ASP A 99 8.95 0.86 -15.88
C ASP A 99 10.26 1.60 -16.02
N LYS A 100 10.54 2.54 -15.12
CA LYS A 100 11.79 3.29 -15.17
C LYS A 100 12.99 2.44 -14.79
N ASP A 101 12.86 1.67 -13.72
CA ASP A 101 13.93 0.80 -13.28
C ASP A 101 14.10 -0.36 -14.24
N ASP A 102 12.99 -0.92 -14.70
CA ASP A 102 13.01 -2.04 -15.61
C ASP A 102 13.56 -1.66 -16.98
N ASP A 103 13.33 -0.42 -17.40
CA ASP A 103 13.90 0.04 -18.65
C ASP A 103 15.41 -0.10 -18.67
N ASP A 104 16.03 0.24 -17.55
CA ASP A 104 17.48 0.11 -17.44
C ASP A 104 17.89 -1.36 -17.35
N ASP A 105 17.19 -2.11 -16.50
CA ASP A 105 17.49 -3.52 -16.26
C ASP A 105 17.19 -4.35 -17.50
N ILE A 106 16.05 -4.11 -18.12
CA ILE A 106 15.63 -4.86 -19.28
C ILE A 106 16.61 -4.64 -20.43
N ARG A 107 17.07 -3.43 -20.60
CA ARG A 107 18.03 -3.13 -21.64
C ARG A 107 19.32 -3.90 -21.43
N GLU A 108 19.77 -3.99 -20.21
CA GLU A 108 20.94 -4.76 -19.88
C GLU A 108 20.72 -6.24 -20.12
N ASP A 109 19.58 -6.75 -19.69
CA ASP A 109 19.22 -8.15 -19.86
C ASP A 109 19.10 -8.50 -21.34
N ASN A 110 18.51 -7.61 -22.12
CA ASN A 110 18.34 -7.85 -23.54
C ASN A 110 19.68 -7.90 -24.28
N LYS A 111 20.64 -7.18 -23.78
CA LYS A 111 21.97 -7.19 -24.36
C LYS A 111 22.70 -8.44 -23.99
N ALA A 112 22.36 -9.01 -22.89
CA ALA A 112 22.95 -10.26 -22.47
C ALA A 112 22.36 -11.42 -23.24
#